data_d2f730d61b22fcb4240f611cf22e0a56
#
_entry.id   d2f730d61b22fcb4240f611cf22e0a56
#
_cell.length_a   1.000
_cell.length_b   1.000
_cell.length_c   1.000
_cell.angle_alpha   90.00
_cell.angle_beta   90.00
_cell.angle_gamma   90.00
#
_symmetry.space_group_name_H-M   'P 1'
#
loop_
_entity.id
_entity.type
_entity.pdbx_description
1 polymer ?
#
loop_
_entity_poly.entity_id
_entity_poly.type
_entity_poly.pdbx_seq_one_letter_code
_entity_poly.pdbx_strand_id
1 'polypeptide(L)'
;MRDLCSNLVNQLVQAINRDGLLEVRQHLVGSGAKKLITQNANLPIDLDYNLEILRSEGFNINDGCGIKEYVREIFDEVLERKGWEPCDDSTSTLTTKLHRFLDGNQTLFSIDLCITRVDNYGRKLRLIHNKTGIVQWDNWIWNEAPHAKGLEDRVDWLKDNGCWLELREVYLEKKNMYLTRNVHDHPSFIVYIEAVNEVYSKYNPRAAYQLHTGVRLSETFFGISVSSTQPERLSNWGFPWNR
;
A
#
# COMPACT_ATOMS: atom_id res chain seq x y z
N MET A 1 -11.29 3.30 -15.19
CA MET A 1 -10.31 3.79 -14.20
C MET A 1 -9.17 2.80 -14.03
N ARG A 2 -9.40 1.65 -13.43
CA ARG A 2 -8.35 0.64 -13.19
C ARG A 2 -7.51 0.33 -14.43
N ASP A 3 -8.13 0.06 -15.57
CA ASP A 3 -7.41 -0.28 -16.81
C ASP A 3 -6.56 0.88 -17.32
N LEU A 4 -7.05 2.12 -17.20
CA LEU A 4 -6.29 3.32 -17.56
C LEU A 4 -5.03 3.44 -16.68
N CYS A 5 -5.17 3.32 -15.36
CA CYS A 5 -4.06 3.42 -14.43
C CYS A 5 -3.07 2.26 -14.63
N SER A 6 -3.57 1.02 -14.81
CA SER A 6 -2.72 -0.14 -15.08
C SER A 6 -1.95 0.02 -16.40
N ASN A 7 -2.56 0.61 -17.42
CA ASN A 7 -1.88 0.89 -18.69
C ASN A 7 -0.76 1.93 -18.53
N LEU A 8 -0.98 2.98 -17.73
CA LEU A 8 0.07 3.97 -17.45
C LEU A 8 1.25 3.35 -16.69
N VAL A 9 0.95 2.58 -15.64
CA VAL A 9 2.01 1.90 -14.87
C VAL A 9 2.72 0.85 -15.71
N ASN A 10 2.04 0.17 -16.64
CA ASN A 10 2.69 -0.75 -17.58
C ASN A 10 3.62 -0.01 -18.56
N GLN A 11 3.26 1.20 -19.02
CA GLN A 11 4.15 2.02 -19.86
C GLN A 11 5.40 2.45 -19.08
N LEU A 12 5.26 2.80 -17.79
CA LEU A 12 6.40 3.06 -16.91
C LEU A 12 7.32 1.84 -16.81
N VAL A 13 6.77 0.65 -16.51
CA VAL A 13 7.54 -0.61 -16.44
C VAL A 13 8.27 -0.89 -17.74
N GLN A 14 7.62 -0.71 -18.88
CA GLN A 14 8.25 -0.90 -20.19
C GLN A 14 9.39 0.09 -20.45
N ALA A 15 9.22 1.36 -20.03
CA ALA A 15 10.25 2.38 -20.19
C ALA A 15 11.49 2.07 -19.34
N ILE A 16 11.30 1.77 -18.05
CA ILE A 16 12.39 1.42 -17.13
C ILE A 16 13.13 0.16 -17.62
N ASN A 17 12.40 -0.90 -17.96
CA ASN A 17 13.01 -2.17 -18.38
C ASN A 17 13.77 -2.04 -19.71
N ARG A 18 13.35 -1.14 -20.59
CA ARG A 18 14.04 -0.89 -21.87
C ARG A 18 15.39 -0.22 -21.66
N ASP A 19 15.52 0.67 -20.67
CA ASP A 19 16.78 1.35 -20.37
C ASP A 19 17.84 0.41 -19.79
N GLY A 20 17.41 -0.72 -19.20
CA GLY A 20 18.28 -1.76 -18.68
C GLY A 20 19.00 -1.43 -17.37
N LEU A 21 18.77 -0.25 -16.79
CA LEU A 21 19.38 0.15 -15.51
C LEU A 21 18.71 -0.52 -14.33
N LEU A 22 17.39 -0.73 -14.41
CA LEU A 22 16.58 -1.49 -13.46
C LEU A 22 15.71 -2.50 -14.22
N GLU A 23 15.52 -3.67 -13.66
CA GLU A 23 14.46 -4.60 -14.07
C GLU A 23 13.35 -4.55 -13.03
N VAL A 24 12.13 -4.20 -13.46
CA VAL A 24 11.00 -3.98 -12.56
C VAL A 24 9.75 -4.70 -13.05
N ARG A 25 8.84 -4.98 -12.10
CA ARG A 25 7.46 -5.40 -12.39
C ARG A 25 6.49 -4.64 -11.51
N GLN A 26 5.26 -4.48 -11.97
CA GLN A 26 4.22 -3.83 -11.21
C GLN A 26 3.22 -4.82 -10.62
N HIS A 27 2.64 -4.45 -9.48
CA HIS A 27 1.53 -5.14 -8.85
C HIS A 27 0.51 -4.11 -8.37
N LEU A 28 -0.74 -4.23 -8.82
CA LEU A 28 -1.84 -3.51 -8.18
C LEU A 28 -2.03 -4.11 -6.78
N VAL A 29 -2.06 -3.26 -5.77
CA VAL A 29 -2.18 -3.67 -4.35
C VAL A 29 -3.36 -2.95 -3.67
N GLY A 30 -3.44 -3.02 -2.37
CA GLY A 30 -4.45 -2.30 -1.59
C GLY A 30 -5.89 -2.69 -1.92
N SER A 31 -6.78 -1.71 -1.81
CA SER A 31 -8.22 -1.89 -2.06
C SER A 31 -8.52 -2.20 -3.53
N GLY A 32 -7.70 -1.66 -4.45
CA GLY A 32 -7.83 -1.88 -5.89
C GLY A 32 -7.67 -3.35 -6.30
N ALA A 33 -6.66 -4.02 -5.77
CA ALA A 33 -6.40 -5.44 -6.03
C ALA A 33 -7.49 -6.35 -5.46
N LYS A 34 -7.99 -6.01 -4.28
CA LYS A 34 -8.95 -6.83 -3.52
C LYS A 34 -10.41 -6.61 -3.93
N LYS A 35 -10.69 -5.71 -4.89
CA LYS A 35 -12.05 -5.25 -5.24
C LYS A 35 -12.79 -4.66 -4.02
N LEU A 36 -12.04 -4.01 -3.14
CA LEU A 36 -12.52 -3.36 -1.93
C LEU A 36 -12.48 -1.83 -2.05
N ILE A 37 -12.42 -1.31 -3.27
CA ILE A 37 -12.47 0.13 -3.49
C ILE A 37 -13.78 0.64 -2.93
N THR A 38 -13.66 1.48 -1.90
CA THR A 38 -14.79 2.16 -1.29
C THR A 38 -14.59 3.65 -1.51
N GLN A 39 -15.60 4.30 -2.03
CA GLN A 39 -15.63 5.75 -2.09
C GLN A 39 -16.38 6.26 -0.88
N ASN A 40 -15.73 7.05 -0.04
CA ASN A 40 -16.40 7.74 1.05
C ASN A 40 -16.92 9.07 0.53
N ALA A 41 -18.23 9.15 0.29
CA ALA A 41 -18.88 10.30 -0.30
C ALA A 41 -18.19 10.75 -1.61
N ASN A 42 -17.59 11.95 -1.63
CA ASN A 42 -16.93 12.53 -2.80
C ASN A 42 -15.39 12.48 -2.69
N LEU A 43 -14.83 11.71 -1.76
CA LEU A 43 -13.38 11.62 -1.61
C LEU A 43 -12.75 10.93 -2.83
N PRO A 44 -11.53 11.34 -3.21
CA PRO A 44 -10.79 10.70 -4.28
C PRO A 44 -10.57 9.21 -4.01
N ILE A 45 -10.41 8.47 -5.10
CA ILE A 45 -10.03 7.05 -5.05
C ILE A 45 -8.55 6.95 -5.36
N ASP A 46 -7.78 6.33 -4.46
CA ASP A 46 -6.38 6.04 -4.69
C ASP A 46 -6.22 4.60 -5.21
N LEU A 47 -5.44 4.46 -6.27
CA LEU A 47 -5.03 3.16 -6.79
C LEU A 47 -3.56 2.91 -6.45
N ASP A 48 -3.36 1.98 -5.53
CA ASP A 48 -2.04 1.64 -5.01
C ASP A 48 -1.34 0.62 -5.92
N TYR A 49 -0.13 0.94 -6.36
CA TYR A 49 0.74 0.04 -7.11
C TYR A 49 2.08 -0.13 -6.40
N ASN A 50 2.57 -1.36 -6.37
CA ASN A 50 3.96 -1.65 -6.05
C ASN A 50 4.74 -1.79 -7.35
N LEU A 51 5.80 -1.02 -7.50
CA LEU A 51 6.84 -1.20 -8.50
C LEU A 51 7.98 -1.99 -7.83
N GLU A 52 8.02 -3.29 -8.10
CA GLU A 52 9.00 -4.19 -7.48
C GLU A 52 10.27 -4.23 -8.34
N ILE A 53 11.41 -3.88 -7.74
CA ILE A 53 12.73 -4.02 -8.37
C ILE A 53 13.13 -5.50 -8.26
N LEU A 54 13.34 -6.13 -9.40
CA LEU A 54 13.81 -7.50 -9.52
C LEU A 54 15.34 -7.55 -9.63
N ARG A 55 15.93 -6.58 -10.34
CA ARG A 55 17.37 -6.45 -10.55
C ARG A 55 17.75 -4.99 -10.70
N SER A 56 18.95 -4.64 -10.27
CA SER A 56 19.55 -3.32 -10.41
C SER A 56 20.93 -3.46 -11.01
N GLU A 57 21.10 -3.02 -12.27
CA GLU A 57 22.38 -3.06 -12.99
C GLU A 57 23.05 -1.68 -12.99
N GLY A 58 22.27 -0.61 -13.04
CA GLY A 58 22.77 0.77 -13.13
C GLY A 58 22.86 1.52 -11.80
N PHE A 59 22.29 0.96 -10.72
CA PHE A 59 22.26 1.62 -9.41
C PHE A 59 22.79 0.70 -8.31
N ASN A 60 23.47 1.29 -7.31
CA ASN A 60 23.60 0.62 -6.04
C ASN A 60 22.20 0.51 -5.40
N ILE A 61 21.77 -0.69 -5.07
CA ILE A 61 20.43 -0.92 -4.50
C ILE A 61 20.19 -0.18 -3.19
N ASN A 62 21.23 0.28 -2.49
CA ASN A 62 21.13 1.10 -1.30
C ASN A 62 21.09 2.60 -1.60
N ASP A 63 21.31 3.02 -2.84
CA ASP A 63 21.09 4.40 -3.29
C ASP A 63 19.58 4.64 -3.53
N GLY A 64 18.86 4.77 -2.44
CA GLY A 64 17.40 5.01 -2.50
C GLY A 64 17.04 6.35 -3.14
N CYS A 65 17.90 7.36 -2.99
CA CYS A 65 17.71 8.66 -3.64
C CYS A 65 17.79 8.52 -5.16
N GLY A 66 18.90 8.02 -5.68
CA GLY A 66 19.10 7.86 -7.12
C GLY A 66 18.02 6.98 -7.76
N ILE A 67 17.65 5.88 -7.11
CA ILE A 67 16.58 4.99 -7.60
C ILE A 67 15.24 5.74 -7.65
N LYS A 68 14.87 6.47 -6.59
CA LYS A 68 13.56 7.14 -6.54
C LYS A 68 13.46 8.27 -7.57
N GLU A 69 14.51 9.07 -7.70
CA GLU A 69 14.56 10.15 -8.69
C GLU A 69 14.51 9.60 -10.12
N TYR A 70 15.28 8.57 -10.44
CA TYR A 70 15.23 7.91 -11.76
C TYR A 70 13.82 7.40 -12.09
N VAL A 71 13.19 6.69 -11.16
CA VAL A 71 11.80 6.21 -11.37
C VAL A 71 10.83 7.37 -11.54
N ARG A 72 11.00 8.45 -10.76
CA ARG A 72 10.17 9.65 -10.83
C ARG A 72 10.28 10.33 -12.19
N GLU A 73 11.49 10.53 -12.69
CA GLU A 73 11.74 11.16 -14.00
C GLU A 73 11.04 10.39 -15.13
N ILE A 74 11.19 9.06 -15.18
CA ILE A 74 10.52 8.25 -16.20
C ILE A 74 8.99 8.25 -16.00
N PHE A 75 8.52 8.26 -14.74
CA PHE A 75 7.09 8.33 -14.48
C PHE A 75 6.50 9.65 -14.95
N ASP A 76 7.16 10.76 -14.67
CA ASP A 76 6.77 12.10 -15.13
C ASP A 76 6.72 12.19 -16.66
N GLU A 77 7.68 11.59 -17.37
CA GLU A 77 7.64 11.50 -18.84
C GLU A 77 6.42 10.69 -19.34
N VAL A 78 6.05 9.61 -18.66
CA VAL A 78 4.87 8.82 -19.01
C VAL A 78 3.60 9.61 -18.76
N LEU A 79 3.54 10.36 -17.66
CA LEU A 79 2.41 11.22 -17.31
C LEU A 79 2.27 12.39 -18.33
N GLU A 80 3.37 13.04 -18.68
CA GLU A 80 3.41 14.13 -19.66
C GLU A 80 2.89 13.69 -21.03
N ARG A 81 3.29 12.50 -21.50
CA ARG A 81 2.77 11.91 -22.76
C ARG A 81 1.27 11.69 -22.72
N LYS A 82 0.68 11.56 -21.54
CA LYS A 82 -0.75 11.45 -21.32
C LYS A 82 -1.43 12.82 -21.13
N GLY A 83 -0.66 13.91 -21.06
CA GLY A 83 -1.13 15.25 -20.74
C GLY A 83 -1.44 15.46 -19.27
N TRP A 84 -0.82 14.66 -18.40
CA TRP A 84 -0.93 14.79 -16.95
C TRP A 84 0.24 15.56 -16.37
N GLU A 85 0.01 16.20 -15.21
CA GLU A 85 1.05 16.89 -14.48
C GLU A 85 2.05 15.90 -13.84
N PRO A 86 3.29 16.33 -13.57
CA PRO A 86 4.27 15.55 -12.83
C PRO A 86 3.75 15.06 -11.48
N CYS A 87 4.24 13.90 -11.06
CA CYS A 87 3.87 13.31 -9.77
C CYS A 87 4.53 14.05 -8.59
N ASP A 88 3.88 13.96 -7.43
CA ASP A 88 4.45 14.37 -6.16
C ASP A 88 5.31 13.26 -5.56
N ASP A 89 6.47 13.62 -5.01
CA ASP A 89 7.26 12.73 -4.18
C ASP A 89 6.71 12.76 -2.74
N SER A 90 5.97 11.72 -2.37
CA SER A 90 5.50 11.49 -1.00
C SER A 90 6.51 10.64 -0.22
N THR A 91 6.33 10.50 1.08
CA THR A 91 7.24 9.72 1.95
C THR A 91 7.47 8.31 1.42
N SER A 92 6.43 7.57 1.04
CA SER A 92 6.52 6.17 0.61
C SER A 92 6.11 5.91 -0.83
N THR A 93 5.58 6.91 -1.53
CA THR A 93 5.03 6.77 -2.89
C THR A 93 5.46 7.91 -3.79
N LEU A 94 5.33 7.69 -5.09
CA LEU A 94 5.19 8.74 -6.10
C LEU A 94 3.69 8.83 -6.39
N THR A 95 3.08 9.99 -6.15
CA THR A 95 1.62 10.17 -6.21
C THR A 95 1.25 11.09 -7.36
N THR A 96 0.39 10.65 -8.28
CA THR A 96 -0.09 11.53 -9.34
C THR A 96 -1.01 12.60 -8.78
N LYS A 97 -1.15 13.72 -9.49
CA LYS A 97 -2.23 14.69 -9.21
C LYS A 97 -3.59 14.03 -9.38
N LEU A 98 -4.61 14.65 -8.82
CA LEU A 98 -5.99 14.17 -8.91
C LEU A 98 -6.52 14.32 -10.35
N HIS A 99 -7.03 13.24 -10.90
CA HIS A 99 -7.63 13.19 -12.22
C HIS A 99 -9.10 12.88 -12.16
N ARG A 100 -9.86 13.35 -13.15
CA ARG A 100 -11.27 12.99 -13.33
C ARG A 100 -11.42 11.93 -14.38
N PHE A 101 -12.40 11.07 -14.19
CA PHE A 101 -12.84 10.17 -15.24
C PHE A 101 -13.53 10.99 -16.36
N LEU A 102 -13.21 10.66 -17.60
CA LEU A 102 -13.94 11.21 -18.74
C LEU A 102 -15.37 10.62 -18.75
N ASP A 103 -16.32 11.32 -19.39
CA ASP A 103 -17.71 10.87 -19.61
C ASP A 103 -18.64 10.87 -18.37
N GLY A 104 -18.72 12.03 -17.70
CA GLY A 104 -19.80 12.29 -16.74
C GLY A 104 -19.55 11.78 -15.31
N ASN A 105 -18.49 11.00 -15.09
CA ASN A 105 -18.12 10.59 -13.75
C ASN A 105 -17.30 11.68 -13.03
N GLN A 106 -17.84 12.22 -11.95
CA GLN A 106 -17.21 13.28 -11.15
C GLN A 106 -16.17 12.74 -10.15
N THR A 107 -15.98 11.42 -10.06
CA THR A 107 -15.03 10.81 -9.12
C THR A 107 -13.60 11.20 -9.48
N LEU A 108 -12.92 11.80 -8.52
CA LEU A 108 -11.48 12.06 -8.60
C LEU A 108 -10.71 10.78 -8.23
N PHE A 109 -9.55 10.60 -8.85
CA PHE A 109 -8.65 9.49 -8.52
C PHE A 109 -7.19 9.91 -8.68
N SER A 110 -6.31 9.17 -8.00
CA SER A 110 -4.85 9.25 -8.12
C SER A 110 -4.23 7.86 -8.25
N ILE A 111 -2.95 7.83 -8.61
CA ILE A 111 -2.11 6.64 -8.59
C ILE A 111 -1.06 6.86 -7.52
N ASP A 112 -0.96 5.93 -6.57
CA ASP A 112 0.11 5.84 -5.60
C ASP A 112 1.07 4.70 -6.00
N LEU A 113 2.29 5.06 -6.39
CA LEU A 113 3.32 4.13 -6.82
C LEU A 113 4.37 3.98 -5.73
N CYS A 114 4.38 2.83 -5.05
CA CYS A 114 5.37 2.48 -4.04
C CYS A 114 6.51 1.67 -4.67
N ILE A 115 7.76 2.11 -4.50
CA ILE A 115 8.94 1.36 -4.96
C ILE A 115 9.28 0.31 -3.90
N THR A 116 9.37 -0.94 -4.33
CA THR A 116 9.57 -2.09 -3.44
C THR A 116 10.65 -3.02 -3.95
N ARG A 117 11.18 -3.87 -3.08
CA ARG A 117 12.04 -4.99 -3.42
C ARG A 117 11.89 -6.13 -2.44
N VAL A 118 12.40 -7.29 -2.77
CA VAL A 118 12.60 -8.40 -1.84
C VAL A 118 14.08 -8.47 -1.49
N ASP A 119 14.42 -8.58 -0.21
CA ASP A 119 15.81 -8.74 0.23
C ASP A 119 16.26 -10.21 0.17
N ASN A 120 17.52 -10.45 0.51
CA ASN A 120 18.11 -11.80 0.51
C ASN A 120 17.51 -12.75 1.56
N TYR A 121 16.72 -12.23 2.49
CA TYR A 121 15.99 -12.99 3.52
C TYR A 121 14.53 -13.22 3.14
N GLY A 122 14.10 -12.81 1.94
CA GLY A 122 12.71 -12.92 1.48
C GLY A 122 11.77 -11.86 2.07
N ARG A 123 12.28 -10.82 2.75
CA ARG A 123 11.46 -9.75 3.30
C ARG A 123 11.11 -8.75 2.22
N LYS A 124 9.84 -8.37 2.16
CA LYS A 124 9.37 -7.28 1.27
C LYS A 124 9.74 -5.94 1.90
N LEU A 125 10.54 -5.17 1.20
CA LEU A 125 10.96 -3.83 1.61
C LEU A 125 10.33 -2.79 0.70
N ARG A 126 10.07 -1.60 1.24
CA ARG A 126 9.61 -0.42 0.52
C ARG A 126 10.58 0.73 0.72
N LEU A 127 10.75 1.54 -0.30
CA LEU A 127 11.61 2.71 -0.26
C LEU A 127 10.86 3.87 0.41
N ILE A 128 11.45 4.39 1.47
CA ILE A 128 10.92 5.51 2.24
C ILE A 128 11.83 6.73 2.08
N HIS A 129 11.26 7.87 1.72
CA HIS A 129 11.92 9.16 1.74
C HIS A 129 11.57 9.88 3.05
N ASN A 130 12.47 9.87 4.00
CA ASN A 130 12.32 10.60 5.25
C ASN A 130 12.66 12.07 5.02
N LYS A 131 11.64 12.90 4.87
CA LYS A 131 11.77 14.34 4.69
C LYS A 131 11.95 15.02 6.04
N THR A 132 13.02 15.77 6.19
CA THR A 132 13.35 16.49 7.43
C THR A 132 12.96 17.97 7.36
N GLY A 133 12.51 18.44 6.20
CA GLY A 133 12.30 19.86 5.91
C GLY A 133 13.57 20.60 5.49
N ILE A 134 14.73 19.97 5.57
CA ILE A 134 16.02 20.46 5.06
C ILE A 134 16.56 19.39 4.12
N VAL A 135 16.51 19.64 2.82
CA VAL A 135 16.84 18.68 1.76
C VAL A 135 18.17 17.94 1.97
N GLN A 136 19.17 18.65 2.52
CA GLN A 136 20.50 18.07 2.80
C GLN A 136 20.49 17.01 3.90
N TRP A 137 19.44 16.96 4.71
CA TRP A 137 19.28 16.00 5.81
C TRP A 137 18.22 14.94 5.50
N ASP A 138 17.59 15.04 4.35
CA ASP A 138 16.68 14.00 3.88
C ASP A 138 17.45 12.70 3.67
N ASN A 139 16.80 11.60 3.98
CA ASN A 139 17.39 10.30 3.75
C ASN A 139 16.38 9.31 3.17
N TRP A 140 16.90 8.33 2.44
CA TRP A 140 16.11 7.28 1.81
C TRP A 140 16.50 5.94 2.42
N ILE A 141 15.53 5.21 2.94
CA ILE A 141 15.74 3.92 3.60
C ILE A 141 14.83 2.85 3.03
N TRP A 142 15.32 1.63 3.03
CA TRP A 142 14.52 0.45 2.80
C TRP A 142 13.89 0.00 4.11
N ASN A 143 12.58 0.13 4.24
CA ASN A 143 11.82 -0.28 5.41
C ASN A 143 10.95 -1.49 5.09
N GLU A 144 10.79 -2.40 6.04
CA GLU A 144 9.95 -3.57 5.87
C GLU A 144 8.49 -3.17 5.61
N ALA A 145 7.90 -3.76 4.59
CA ALA A 145 6.50 -3.50 4.25
C ALA A 145 5.58 -4.11 5.32
N PRO A 146 4.49 -3.45 5.70
CA PRO A 146 3.53 -4.03 6.65
C PRO A 146 3.03 -5.39 6.17
N HIS A 147 3.10 -6.38 7.04
CA HIS A 147 2.59 -7.72 6.78
C HIS A 147 1.86 -8.27 8.02
N ALA A 148 1.03 -9.28 7.83
CA ALA A 148 0.40 -9.99 8.93
C ALA A 148 0.52 -11.50 8.69
N LYS A 149 1.12 -12.20 9.65
CA LYS A 149 1.35 -13.65 9.56
C LYS A 149 0.04 -14.42 9.37
N GLY A 150 0.00 -15.31 8.38
CA GLY A 150 -1.16 -16.15 8.08
C GLY A 150 -2.39 -15.39 7.57
N LEU A 151 -2.24 -14.12 7.16
CA LEU A 151 -3.34 -13.33 6.60
C LEU A 151 -3.75 -13.90 5.24
N GLU A 152 -2.79 -14.24 4.40
CA GLU A 152 -3.04 -14.79 3.06
C GLU A 152 -3.81 -16.12 3.16
N ASP A 153 -3.37 -17.03 4.02
CA ASP A 153 -4.05 -18.31 4.24
C ASP A 153 -5.51 -18.14 4.68
N ARG A 154 -5.76 -17.19 5.60
CA ARG A 154 -7.14 -16.87 6.03
C ARG A 154 -7.98 -16.27 4.91
N VAL A 155 -7.39 -15.39 4.12
CA VAL A 155 -8.07 -14.77 2.98
C VAL A 155 -8.42 -15.81 1.93
N ASP A 156 -7.51 -16.72 1.61
CA ASP A 156 -7.75 -17.76 0.62
C ASP A 156 -8.80 -18.74 1.14
N TRP A 157 -8.74 -19.12 2.40
CA TRP A 157 -9.81 -19.91 3.02
C TRP A 157 -11.18 -19.22 2.91
N LEU A 158 -11.27 -17.92 3.19
CA LEU A 158 -12.52 -17.14 3.07
C LEU A 158 -13.05 -17.10 1.64
N LYS A 159 -12.18 -17.00 0.63
CA LYS A 159 -12.57 -17.05 -0.77
C LYS A 159 -13.11 -18.43 -1.16
N ASP A 160 -12.39 -19.48 -0.78
CA ASP A 160 -12.73 -20.86 -1.10
C ASP A 160 -14.05 -21.31 -0.46
N ASN A 161 -14.39 -20.72 0.68
CA ASN A 161 -15.65 -20.98 1.39
C ASN A 161 -16.76 -19.95 1.09
N GLY A 162 -16.61 -19.13 0.07
CA GLY A 162 -17.66 -18.20 -0.38
C GLY A 162 -17.92 -17.01 0.53
N CYS A 163 -17.06 -16.77 1.54
CA CYS A 163 -17.21 -15.70 2.52
C CYS A 163 -16.71 -14.33 2.04
N TRP A 164 -16.32 -14.22 0.76
CA TRP A 164 -15.71 -12.99 0.24
C TRP A 164 -16.65 -11.77 0.27
N LEU A 165 -17.93 -11.97 0.01
CA LEU A 165 -18.92 -10.87 0.04
C LEU A 165 -19.09 -10.35 1.46
N GLU A 166 -19.21 -11.24 2.44
CA GLU A 166 -19.32 -10.87 3.85
C GLU A 166 -18.06 -10.12 4.33
N LEU A 167 -16.87 -10.60 3.95
CA LEU A 167 -15.62 -9.88 4.24
C LEU A 167 -15.64 -8.44 3.72
N ARG A 168 -16.16 -8.23 2.51
CA ARG A 168 -16.28 -6.87 1.93
C ARG A 168 -17.23 -5.98 2.73
N GLU A 169 -18.35 -6.53 3.16
CA GLU A 169 -19.34 -5.81 3.98
C GLU A 169 -18.76 -5.41 5.33
N VAL A 170 -18.14 -6.35 6.04
CA VAL A 170 -17.47 -6.09 7.33
C VAL A 170 -16.34 -5.07 7.20
N TYR A 171 -15.53 -5.20 6.13
CA TYR A 171 -14.47 -4.22 5.86
C TYR A 171 -15.04 -2.81 5.63
N LEU A 172 -16.09 -2.70 4.83
CA LEU A 172 -16.74 -1.42 4.52
C LEU A 172 -17.34 -0.79 5.77
N GLU A 173 -18.03 -1.57 6.58
CA GLU A 173 -18.62 -1.13 7.85
C GLU A 173 -17.54 -0.58 8.80
N LYS A 174 -16.48 -1.35 9.02
CA LYS A 174 -15.35 -0.92 9.86
C LYS A 174 -14.68 0.34 9.33
N LYS A 175 -14.41 0.39 8.04
CA LYS A 175 -13.77 1.55 7.42
C LYS A 175 -14.63 2.80 7.58
N ASN A 176 -15.93 2.72 7.33
CA ASN A 176 -16.85 3.83 7.53
C ASN A 176 -16.94 4.25 9.00
N MET A 177 -16.95 3.29 9.92
CA MET A 177 -16.93 3.57 11.36
C MET A 177 -15.70 4.41 11.76
N TYR A 178 -14.49 4.03 11.33
CA TYR A 178 -13.26 4.76 11.62
C TYR A 178 -13.25 6.15 10.97
N LEU A 179 -13.67 6.25 9.72
CA LEU A 179 -13.78 7.53 9.01
C LEU A 179 -14.78 8.49 9.68
N THR A 180 -15.94 7.99 10.11
CA THR A 180 -16.96 8.80 10.79
C THR A 180 -16.47 9.31 12.15
N ARG A 181 -15.63 8.53 12.83
CA ARG A 181 -15.03 8.91 14.12
C ARG A 181 -13.81 9.80 14.00
N ASN A 182 -13.40 10.19 12.79
CA ASN A 182 -12.16 10.92 12.51
C ASN A 182 -10.90 10.24 13.08
N VAL A 183 -10.89 8.92 13.13
CA VAL A 183 -9.73 8.14 13.57
C VAL A 183 -8.81 7.98 12.37
N HIS A 184 -7.95 8.98 12.15
CA HIS A 184 -7.04 9.01 10.99
C HIS A 184 -5.81 8.11 11.13
N ASP A 185 -5.51 7.67 12.33
CA ASP A 185 -4.38 6.80 12.66
C ASP A 185 -4.67 5.30 12.50
N HIS A 186 -5.84 4.95 11.95
CA HIS A 186 -6.23 3.55 11.69
C HIS A 186 -6.09 3.19 10.19
N PRO A 187 -4.91 2.73 9.75
CA PRO A 187 -4.65 2.47 8.34
C PRO A 187 -5.60 1.43 7.74
N SER A 188 -5.97 1.60 6.48
CA SER A 188 -6.85 0.67 5.75
C SER A 188 -6.37 -0.78 5.77
N PHE A 189 -5.05 -1.00 5.88
CA PHE A 189 -4.49 -2.35 6.02
C PHE A 189 -4.84 -2.99 7.37
N ILE A 190 -4.82 -2.23 8.46
CA ILE A 190 -5.25 -2.72 9.78
C ILE A 190 -6.74 -3.04 9.78
N VAL A 191 -7.58 -2.15 9.23
CA VAL A 191 -9.01 -2.40 9.06
C VAL A 191 -9.26 -3.70 8.27
N TYR A 192 -8.44 -3.96 7.25
CA TYR A 192 -8.54 -5.18 6.46
C TYR A 192 -8.18 -6.43 7.29
N ILE A 193 -7.10 -6.38 8.08
CA ILE A 193 -6.73 -7.47 8.99
C ILE A 193 -7.87 -7.75 9.98
N GLU A 194 -8.45 -6.72 10.58
CA GLU A 194 -9.56 -6.85 11.51
C GLU A 194 -10.78 -7.53 10.87
N ALA A 195 -11.16 -7.09 9.67
CA ALA A 195 -12.28 -7.67 8.95
C ALA A 195 -12.02 -9.14 8.59
N VAL A 196 -10.82 -9.48 8.10
CA VAL A 196 -10.44 -10.87 7.81
C VAL A 196 -10.52 -11.73 9.07
N ASN A 197 -9.97 -11.25 10.18
CA ASN A 197 -9.96 -12.01 11.44
C ASN A 197 -11.37 -12.20 11.99
N GLU A 198 -12.23 -11.19 11.90
CA GLU A 198 -13.62 -11.28 12.37
C GLU A 198 -14.40 -12.32 11.59
N VAL A 199 -14.40 -12.22 10.24
CA VAL A 199 -15.16 -13.16 9.42
C VAL A 199 -14.56 -14.57 9.53
N TYR A 200 -13.23 -14.70 9.50
CA TYR A 200 -12.58 -16.00 9.65
C TYR A 200 -12.92 -16.68 10.99
N SER A 201 -12.89 -15.91 12.09
CA SER A 201 -13.20 -16.43 13.44
C SER A 201 -14.66 -16.86 13.59
N LYS A 202 -15.58 -16.18 12.90
CA LYS A 202 -17.00 -16.55 12.89
C LYS A 202 -17.23 -17.97 12.36
N TYR A 203 -16.50 -18.35 11.31
CA TYR A 203 -16.62 -19.66 10.68
C TYR A 203 -15.61 -20.69 11.21
N ASN A 204 -14.61 -20.24 11.97
CA ASN A 204 -13.58 -21.08 12.59
C ASN A 204 -13.48 -20.82 14.10
N PRO A 205 -14.52 -21.19 14.89
CA PRO A 205 -14.57 -20.85 16.32
C PRO A 205 -13.45 -21.47 17.14
N ARG A 206 -12.83 -22.58 16.69
CA ARG A 206 -11.63 -23.15 17.35
C ARG A 206 -10.41 -22.23 17.19
N ALA A 207 -10.26 -21.56 16.05
CA ALA A 207 -9.22 -20.58 15.85
C ALA A 207 -9.49 -19.31 16.69
N ALA A 208 -10.77 -18.90 16.82
CA ALA A 208 -11.18 -17.81 17.69
C ALA A 208 -10.85 -18.10 19.16
N TYR A 209 -11.05 -19.34 19.61
CA TYR A 209 -10.73 -19.75 20.98
C TYR A 209 -9.20 -19.66 21.25
N GLN A 210 -8.35 -20.03 20.31
CA GLN A 210 -6.90 -19.84 20.41
C GLN A 210 -6.50 -18.35 20.44
N LEU A 211 -7.27 -17.48 19.78
CA LEU A 211 -7.06 -16.02 19.80
C LEU A 211 -7.52 -15.40 21.15
N HIS A 212 -8.50 -16.00 21.85
CA HIS A 212 -9.11 -15.44 23.07
C HIS A 212 -8.63 -16.12 24.36
N THR A 213 -8.18 -17.36 24.36
CA THR A 213 -7.79 -18.10 25.55
C THR A 213 -6.29 -18.05 25.83
N GLY A 214 -5.75 -16.83 26.00
CA GLY A 214 -4.54 -16.67 26.79
C GLY A 214 -3.26 -17.30 26.27
N VAL A 215 -3.18 -17.73 25.03
CA VAL A 215 -1.93 -17.50 24.34
C VAL A 215 -1.84 -15.98 24.32
N ARG A 216 -1.08 -15.38 25.28
CA ARG A 216 -0.59 -14.03 25.08
C ARG A 216 -0.32 -13.96 23.59
N LEU A 217 -1.01 -13.09 22.88
CA LEU A 217 -0.60 -12.67 21.57
C LEU A 217 0.83 -12.20 21.83
N SER A 218 1.77 -13.14 21.81
CA SER A 218 3.16 -12.76 21.76
C SER A 218 3.19 -11.81 20.59
N GLU A 219 3.82 -10.69 20.74
CA GLU A 219 3.98 -9.61 19.76
C GLU A 219 4.29 -10.12 18.34
N THR A 220 4.59 -11.39 18.20
CA THR A 220 4.81 -12.18 16.99
C THR A 220 3.57 -12.69 16.28
N PHE A 221 2.35 -12.67 16.85
CA PHE A 221 1.20 -13.26 16.18
C PHE A 221 0.70 -12.41 15.01
N PHE A 222 0.96 -11.10 15.03
CA PHE A 222 0.60 -10.19 13.94
C PHE A 222 1.79 -9.74 13.09
N GLY A 223 3.02 -10.09 13.45
CA GLY A 223 4.21 -9.53 12.79
C GLY A 223 4.32 -8.00 12.93
N ILE A 224 3.48 -7.41 13.77
CA ILE A 224 3.49 -6.01 14.14
C ILE A 224 3.94 -5.97 15.59
N SER A 225 5.15 -5.49 15.84
CA SER A 225 5.63 -5.19 17.19
C SER A 225 4.85 -3.99 17.72
N VAL A 226 3.76 -4.26 18.43
CA VAL A 226 3.05 -3.23 19.19
C VAL A 226 3.66 -3.23 20.58
N SER A 227 4.59 -2.33 20.83
CA SER A 227 5.12 -2.09 22.17
C SER A 227 3.97 -1.70 23.11
N SER A 228 3.71 -2.50 24.13
CA SER A 228 2.66 -2.29 25.13
C SER A 228 3.00 -1.23 26.20
N THR A 229 4.00 -0.40 25.97
CA THR A 229 4.41 0.67 26.86
C THR A 229 4.23 2.03 26.19
N GLN A 230 3.09 2.65 26.53
CA GLN A 230 2.72 4.05 26.36
C GLN A 230 2.18 4.51 24.99
N PRO A 231 1.10 5.35 24.98
CA PRO A 231 0.39 5.79 23.77
C PRO A 231 1.11 6.91 22.99
N GLU A 232 2.37 7.17 23.23
CA GLU A 232 3.05 8.37 22.70
C GLU A 232 3.88 8.15 21.43
N ARG A 233 3.91 6.98 20.80
CA ARG A 233 4.81 6.80 19.65
C ARG A 233 4.24 6.07 18.42
N LEU A 234 2.94 6.19 18.16
CA LEU A 234 2.39 5.80 16.85
C LEU A 234 2.53 6.88 15.77
N SER A 235 3.03 8.09 16.16
CA SER A 235 3.23 9.21 15.24
C SER A 235 4.42 9.07 14.28
N ASN A 236 5.27 8.04 14.44
CA ASN A 236 6.46 7.86 13.62
C ASN A 236 6.32 6.75 12.53
N TRP A 237 5.14 6.18 12.39
CA TRP A 237 4.85 5.37 11.22
C TRP A 237 4.40 6.32 10.11
N GLY A 238 5.34 6.80 9.31
CA GLY A 238 5.08 7.64 8.15
C GLY A 238 4.19 6.95 7.12
N PHE A 239 2.91 6.84 7.42
CA PHE A 239 1.89 6.51 6.45
C PHE A 239 1.43 7.83 5.81
N PRO A 240 1.42 7.95 4.48
CA PRO A 240 1.09 9.19 3.77
C PRO A 240 -0.42 9.52 3.77
N TRP A 241 -1.18 9.09 4.77
CA TRP A 241 -2.63 9.26 4.81
C TRP A 241 -3.08 10.43 5.68
N ASN A 242 -2.16 11.29 6.17
CA ASN A 242 -2.50 12.52 6.87
C ASN A 242 -2.42 13.72 5.92
N ARG A 243 -3.42 13.83 5.04
CA ARG A 243 -3.96 15.11 4.53
C ARG A 243 -5.37 14.90 4.04
#